data_725da0ef8eca2d25680561388ca8ada5
#
_entry.id   725da0ef8eca2d25680561388ca8ada5
#
_cell.length_a   1.000
_cell.length_b   1.000
_cell.length_c   1.000
_cell.angle_alpha   90.00
_cell.angle_beta   90.00
_cell.angle_gamma   90.00
#
_symmetry.space_group_name_H-M   'P 1'
#
loop_
_entity.id
_entity.type
_entity.pdbx_description
1 polymer ?
#
loop_
_entity_poly.entity_id
_entity_poly.type
_entity_poly.pdbx_seq_one_letter_code
_entity_poly.pdbx_strand_id
1 'polypeptide(L)'
;MLRDSFDYATYWSLLSRIGETHRIVRFGDVREGEPEGDFCILRHDVDYSPRAALRLAEQENERGVRATYFLLAGTGYYNLLAPEHAHVARALVAMGHEVGLHYDVRFFKPFAKEEWPRLLRAQAALLGELAGEAVTSIAMHQPGLHGEDPFGGKELGFVNAYDERFTRAMTYVSDSCRAWRDGAWSMLTSGELPQRLQLALHPINWGEGDRDREAIFREVHEELMAATAEKRDELLAQIACHTGVLEHEARSR
;
A
#
# COMPACT_ATOMS: atom_id res chain seq x y z
N MET A 1 23.15 -13.13 -13.73
CA MET A 1 23.12 -12.05 -12.70
C MET A 1 21.86 -11.26 -12.91
N LEU A 2 20.99 -11.13 -11.89
CA LEU A 2 19.78 -10.31 -11.96
C LEU A 2 20.17 -8.85 -12.22
N ARG A 3 19.44 -8.17 -13.11
CA ARG A 3 19.64 -6.73 -13.34
C ARG A 3 18.97 -5.96 -12.20
N ASP A 4 19.55 -4.83 -11.83
CA ASP A 4 18.93 -3.85 -10.94
C ASP A 4 17.85 -3.10 -11.75
N SER A 5 16.69 -3.73 -11.87
CA SER A 5 15.55 -3.30 -12.67
C SER A 5 14.28 -3.47 -11.85
N PHE A 6 13.28 -2.65 -12.10
CA PHE A 6 11.98 -2.69 -11.42
C PHE A 6 10.87 -3.21 -12.36
N ASP A 7 11.20 -4.13 -13.24
CA ASP A 7 10.21 -4.86 -14.03
C ASP A 7 9.68 -6.10 -13.29
N TYR A 8 8.54 -6.63 -13.74
CA TYR A 8 7.95 -7.83 -13.15
C TYR A 8 8.85 -9.07 -13.28
N ALA A 9 9.66 -9.18 -14.33
CA ALA A 9 10.60 -10.30 -14.46
C ALA A 9 11.62 -10.32 -13.32
N THR A 10 12.14 -9.15 -12.99
CA THR A 10 13.04 -8.96 -11.83
C THR A 10 12.32 -9.20 -10.51
N TYR A 11 11.10 -8.70 -10.36
CA TYR A 11 10.26 -8.95 -9.18
C TYR A 11 10.09 -10.45 -8.91
N TRP A 12 9.69 -11.20 -9.90
CA TRP A 12 9.47 -12.65 -9.77
C TRP A 12 10.75 -13.42 -9.53
N SER A 13 11.84 -13.03 -10.17
CA SER A 13 13.14 -13.63 -9.94
C SER A 13 13.61 -13.40 -8.51
N LEU A 14 13.35 -12.21 -7.95
CA LEU A 14 13.66 -11.88 -6.57
C LEU A 14 12.83 -12.72 -5.59
N LEU A 15 11.51 -12.77 -5.75
CA LEU A 15 10.64 -13.54 -4.86
C LEU A 15 10.87 -15.04 -4.97
N SER A 16 11.14 -15.56 -6.18
CA SER A 16 11.50 -16.98 -6.36
C SER A 16 12.76 -17.32 -5.57
N ARG A 17 13.77 -16.48 -5.63
CA ARG A 17 15.03 -16.67 -4.91
C ARG A 17 14.84 -16.60 -3.39
N ILE A 18 14.05 -15.66 -2.89
CA ILE A 18 13.72 -15.59 -1.47
C ILE A 18 12.98 -16.87 -1.06
N GLY A 19 12.02 -17.32 -1.86
CA GLY A 19 11.22 -18.51 -1.61
C GLY A 19 11.99 -19.85 -1.62
N GLU A 20 13.23 -19.90 -2.17
CA GLU A 20 14.10 -21.08 -2.10
C GLU A 20 14.56 -21.41 -0.66
N THR A 21 14.67 -20.40 0.19
CA THR A 21 15.22 -20.55 1.56
C THR A 21 14.30 -20.00 2.63
N HIS A 22 13.38 -19.08 2.28
CA HIS A 22 12.53 -18.37 3.23
C HIS A 22 11.07 -18.63 2.97
N ARG A 23 10.30 -18.78 4.03
CA ARG A 23 8.84 -18.70 3.95
C ARG A 23 8.42 -17.24 3.80
N ILE A 24 7.70 -16.91 2.73
CA ILE A 24 7.10 -15.58 2.55
C ILE A 24 5.83 -15.51 3.40
N VAL A 25 5.72 -14.50 4.25
CA VAL A 25 4.65 -14.33 5.24
C VAL A 25 4.13 -12.89 5.26
N ARG A 26 2.92 -12.70 5.83
CA ARG A 26 2.28 -11.41 6.08
C ARG A 26 2.56 -10.94 7.52
N PHE A 27 2.28 -9.69 7.84
CA PHE A 27 2.35 -9.20 9.22
C PHE A 27 1.38 -9.91 10.15
N GLY A 28 0.19 -10.25 9.67
CA GLY A 28 -0.79 -11.03 10.44
C GLY A 28 -0.28 -12.41 10.85
N ASP A 29 0.56 -13.04 10.01
CA ASP A 29 1.12 -14.37 10.29
C ASP A 29 2.17 -14.36 11.40
N VAL A 30 2.74 -13.19 11.74
CA VAL A 30 3.74 -13.02 12.82
C VAL A 30 3.17 -12.31 14.06
N ARG A 31 1.86 -12.12 14.11
CA ARG A 31 1.19 -11.39 15.19
C ARG A 31 1.36 -12.11 16.55
N GLU A 32 1.13 -13.40 16.59
CA GLU A 32 1.16 -14.22 17.80
C GLU A 32 2.51 -14.89 18.06
N GLY A 33 3.45 -14.77 17.13
CA GLY A 33 4.79 -15.33 17.23
C GLY A 33 5.46 -15.43 15.88
N GLU A 34 6.76 -15.66 15.87
CA GLU A 34 7.52 -15.83 14.63
C GLU A 34 7.31 -17.24 14.06
N PRO A 35 7.24 -17.39 12.72
CA PRO A 35 7.26 -18.71 12.09
C PRO A 35 8.56 -19.47 12.41
N GLU A 36 8.49 -20.78 12.39
CA GLU A 36 9.69 -21.61 12.47
C GLU A 36 10.53 -21.47 11.17
N GLY A 37 11.87 -21.44 11.34
CA GLY A 37 12.81 -21.33 10.24
C GLY A 37 13.00 -19.92 9.72
N ASP A 38 13.63 -19.80 8.55
CA ASP A 38 13.89 -18.52 7.92
C ASP A 38 12.63 -17.99 7.22
N PHE A 39 12.36 -16.69 7.39
CA PHE A 39 11.16 -16.08 6.79
C PHE A 39 11.39 -14.66 6.31
N CYS A 40 10.57 -14.28 5.33
CA CYS A 40 10.50 -12.93 4.77
C CYS A 40 9.08 -12.39 4.93
N ILE A 41 8.93 -11.30 5.68
CA ILE A 41 7.69 -10.53 5.68
C ILE A 41 7.66 -9.71 4.40
N LEU A 42 6.71 -10.00 3.51
CA LEU A 42 6.48 -9.23 2.30
C LEU A 42 5.37 -8.21 2.54
N ARG A 43 5.70 -6.93 2.33
CA ARG A 43 4.74 -5.85 2.44
C ARG A 43 4.78 -4.94 1.21
N HIS A 44 3.63 -4.35 0.90
CA HIS A 44 3.45 -3.37 -0.15
C HIS A 44 2.86 -2.08 0.42
N ASP A 45 3.58 -0.97 0.27
CA ASP A 45 3.09 0.36 0.66
C ASP A 45 2.43 1.01 -0.56
N VAL A 46 1.11 1.25 -0.46
CA VAL A 46 0.30 1.78 -1.57
C VAL A 46 0.14 3.28 -1.42
N ASP A 47 1.16 4.01 -1.83
CA ASP A 47 1.22 5.47 -1.66
C ASP A 47 0.39 6.25 -2.67
N TYR A 48 0.35 5.76 -3.94
CA TYR A 48 -0.12 6.56 -5.07
C TYR A 48 -1.20 5.89 -5.92
N SER A 49 -1.12 4.57 -6.17
CA SER A 49 -1.97 3.89 -7.14
C SER A 49 -2.54 2.57 -6.62
N PRO A 50 -3.79 2.54 -6.16
CA PRO A 50 -4.51 1.29 -5.86
C PRO A 50 -4.60 0.34 -7.06
N ARG A 51 -4.64 0.89 -8.28
CA ARG A 51 -4.64 0.10 -9.51
C ARG A 51 -3.32 -0.67 -9.69
N ALA A 52 -2.17 -0.03 -9.42
CA ALA A 52 -0.89 -0.72 -9.46
C ALA A 52 -0.81 -1.82 -8.39
N ALA A 53 -1.38 -1.58 -7.21
CA ALA A 53 -1.47 -2.58 -6.15
C ALA A 53 -2.29 -3.80 -6.58
N LEU A 54 -3.47 -3.60 -7.19
CA LEU A 54 -4.30 -4.70 -7.68
C LEU A 54 -3.61 -5.51 -8.77
N ARG A 55 -2.98 -4.85 -9.75
CA ARG A 55 -2.24 -5.56 -10.82
C ARG A 55 -1.13 -6.46 -10.27
N LEU A 56 -0.42 -5.99 -9.24
CA LEU A 56 0.63 -6.80 -8.61
C LEU A 56 0.02 -7.94 -7.78
N ALA A 57 -1.02 -7.65 -7.01
CA ALA A 57 -1.72 -8.63 -6.17
C ALA A 57 -2.35 -9.77 -6.98
N GLU A 58 -2.91 -9.47 -8.15
CA GLU A 58 -3.42 -10.48 -9.08
C GLU A 58 -2.32 -11.45 -9.53
N GLN A 59 -1.16 -10.92 -9.91
CA GLN A 59 -0.01 -11.74 -10.29
C GLN A 59 0.56 -12.56 -9.11
N GLU A 60 0.58 -11.98 -7.91
CA GLU A 60 0.98 -12.69 -6.68
C GLU A 60 0.01 -13.82 -6.35
N ASN A 61 -1.30 -13.54 -6.46
CA ASN A 61 -2.33 -14.55 -6.23
C ASN A 61 -2.22 -15.73 -7.19
N GLU A 62 -1.98 -15.49 -8.47
CA GLU A 62 -1.76 -16.53 -9.49
C GLU A 62 -0.56 -17.43 -9.15
N ARG A 63 0.44 -16.92 -8.45
CA ARG A 63 1.66 -17.63 -8.05
C ARG A 63 1.65 -18.14 -6.61
N GLY A 64 0.52 -17.98 -5.90
CA GLY A 64 0.37 -18.41 -4.53
C GLY A 64 1.15 -17.57 -3.50
N VAL A 65 1.65 -16.40 -3.88
CA VAL A 65 2.31 -15.46 -2.98
C VAL A 65 1.24 -14.67 -2.20
N ARG A 66 1.50 -14.42 -0.92
CA ARG A 66 0.66 -13.59 -0.07
C ARG A 66 1.51 -12.53 0.62
N ALA A 67 0.99 -11.30 0.66
CA ALA A 67 1.68 -10.14 1.20
C ALA A 67 0.72 -9.31 2.06
N THR A 68 1.25 -8.36 2.82
CA THR A 68 0.46 -7.32 3.47
C THR A 68 0.48 -6.06 2.61
N TYR A 69 -0.70 -5.59 2.20
CA TYR A 69 -0.87 -4.33 1.48
C TYR A 69 -1.30 -3.24 2.45
N PHE A 70 -0.43 -2.26 2.67
CA PHE A 70 -0.75 -1.08 3.49
C PHE A 70 -1.39 -0.01 2.64
N LEU A 71 -2.67 0.28 2.93
CA LEU A 71 -3.48 1.28 2.22
C LEU A 71 -3.67 2.54 3.07
N LEU A 72 -3.54 3.71 2.45
CA LEU A 72 -4.00 4.98 3.03
C LEU A 72 -5.53 5.05 2.88
N ALA A 73 -6.25 5.48 3.91
CA ALA A 73 -7.70 5.64 3.82
C ALA A 73 -8.12 6.69 2.78
N GLY A 74 -7.29 7.74 2.65
CA GLY A 74 -7.41 8.75 1.61
C GLY A 74 -6.15 9.60 1.51
N THR A 75 -5.81 10.00 0.31
CA THR A 75 -4.63 10.82 -0.02
C THR A 75 -4.98 11.86 -1.06
N GLY A 76 -4.01 12.68 -1.46
CA GLY A 76 -4.15 13.56 -2.64
C GLY A 76 -4.18 12.80 -3.98
N TYR A 77 -3.89 11.50 -3.97
CA TYR A 77 -3.77 10.67 -5.17
C TYR A 77 -4.94 9.70 -5.34
N TYR A 78 -5.52 9.23 -4.24
CA TYR A 78 -6.70 8.36 -4.26
C TYR A 78 -7.51 8.47 -2.96
N ASN A 79 -8.75 8.01 -3.00
CA ASN A 79 -9.64 7.94 -1.85
C ASN A 79 -10.38 6.59 -1.90
N LEU A 80 -10.22 5.75 -0.88
CA LEU A 80 -10.86 4.44 -0.82
C LEU A 80 -12.39 4.51 -0.65
N LEU A 81 -12.94 5.68 -0.30
CA LEU A 81 -14.39 5.90 -0.26
C LEU A 81 -14.96 6.32 -1.63
N ALA A 82 -14.11 6.64 -2.60
CA ALA A 82 -14.57 6.94 -3.95
C ALA A 82 -15.02 5.64 -4.65
N PRO A 83 -16.11 5.66 -5.44
CA PRO A 83 -16.66 4.46 -6.08
C PRO A 83 -15.64 3.65 -6.87
N GLU A 84 -14.72 4.31 -7.55
CA GLU A 84 -13.66 3.70 -8.35
C GLU A 84 -12.63 2.91 -7.52
N HIS A 85 -12.49 3.20 -6.23
CA HIS A 85 -11.51 2.57 -5.34
C HIS A 85 -12.13 1.72 -4.21
N ALA A 86 -13.43 1.84 -3.97
CA ALA A 86 -14.10 1.21 -2.83
C ALA A 86 -13.97 -0.33 -2.79
N HIS A 87 -13.76 -0.95 -3.95
CA HIS A 87 -13.60 -2.40 -4.08
C HIS A 87 -12.19 -2.91 -3.77
N VAL A 88 -11.16 -2.03 -3.76
CA VAL A 88 -9.74 -2.41 -3.74
C VAL A 88 -9.38 -3.23 -2.52
N ALA A 89 -9.72 -2.74 -1.32
CA ALA A 89 -9.38 -3.44 -0.07
C ALA A 89 -10.00 -4.84 -0.02
N ARG A 90 -11.26 -4.97 -0.44
CA ARG A 90 -11.96 -6.26 -0.48
C ARG A 90 -11.40 -7.20 -1.53
N ALA A 91 -10.98 -6.69 -2.69
CA ALA A 91 -10.34 -7.49 -3.73
C ALA A 91 -9.00 -8.07 -3.27
N LEU A 92 -8.19 -7.29 -2.55
CA LEU A 92 -6.93 -7.76 -1.96
C LEU A 92 -7.16 -8.91 -0.96
N VAL A 93 -8.15 -8.75 -0.07
CA VAL A 93 -8.52 -9.80 0.89
C VAL A 93 -9.04 -11.06 0.18
N ALA A 94 -9.88 -10.91 -0.85
CA ALA A 94 -10.40 -12.04 -1.63
C ALA A 94 -9.29 -12.86 -2.32
N MET A 95 -8.16 -12.22 -2.64
CA MET A 95 -6.95 -12.88 -3.16
C MET A 95 -6.07 -13.48 -2.05
N GLY A 96 -6.45 -13.34 -0.76
CA GLY A 96 -5.73 -13.88 0.40
C GLY A 96 -4.61 -13.00 0.92
N HIS A 97 -4.49 -11.76 0.43
CA HIS A 97 -3.57 -10.78 0.99
C HIS A 97 -4.13 -10.19 2.28
N GLU A 98 -3.26 -9.71 3.15
CA GLU A 98 -3.64 -8.92 4.31
C GLU A 98 -3.75 -7.44 3.91
N VAL A 99 -4.79 -6.78 4.39
CA VAL A 99 -4.91 -5.32 4.29
C VAL A 99 -4.51 -4.69 5.62
N GLY A 100 -3.47 -3.87 5.61
CA GLY A 100 -3.00 -3.06 6.73
C GLY A 100 -3.29 -1.58 6.53
N LEU A 101 -3.33 -0.82 7.62
CA LEU A 101 -3.47 0.64 7.54
C LEU A 101 -2.11 1.31 7.32
N HIS A 102 -1.94 1.98 6.18
CA HIS A 102 -0.87 2.94 5.97
C HIS A 102 -1.35 4.30 6.51
N TYR A 103 -0.79 4.76 7.62
CA TYR A 103 -1.25 6.02 8.19
C TYR A 103 -0.27 7.17 7.92
N ASP A 104 -0.83 8.31 7.56
CA ASP A 104 -0.08 9.55 7.36
C ASP A 104 -0.13 10.39 8.64
N VAL A 105 1.02 10.64 9.24
CA VAL A 105 1.10 11.42 10.48
C VAL A 105 0.58 12.86 10.32
N ARG A 106 0.59 13.39 9.09
CA ARG A 106 0.08 14.72 8.78
C ARG A 106 -1.42 14.85 9.05
N PHE A 107 -2.17 13.75 8.90
CA PHE A 107 -3.59 13.71 9.22
C PHE A 107 -3.87 14.06 10.69
N PHE A 108 -2.99 13.64 11.60
CA PHE A 108 -3.20 13.84 13.04
C PHE A 108 -2.80 15.22 13.56
N LYS A 109 -1.94 15.95 12.82
CA LYS A 109 -1.40 17.25 13.27
C LYS A 109 -2.43 18.30 13.70
N PRO A 110 -3.63 18.41 13.09
CA PRO A 110 -4.66 19.35 13.51
C PRO A 110 -5.35 18.99 14.84
N PHE A 111 -5.14 17.78 15.35
CA PHE A 111 -5.83 17.25 16.54
C PHE A 111 -4.89 17.21 17.75
N ALA A 112 -5.46 17.23 18.97
CA ALA A 112 -4.70 17.04 20.20
C ALA A 112 -4.07 15.63 20.22
N LYS A 113 -2.85 15.50 20.74
CA LYS A 113 -2.09 14.22 20.72
C LYS A 113 -2.82 13.08 21.45
N GLU A 114 -3.62 13.39 22.43
CA GLU A 114 -4.44 12.47 23.21
C GLU A 114 -5.54 11.80 22.35
N GLU A 115 -5.96 12.45 21.27
CA GLU A 115 -6.96 11.94 20.34
C GLU A 115 -6.36 10.99 19.27
N TRP A 116 -5.06 11.05 19.01
CA TRP A 116 -4.40 10.34 17.93
C TRP A 116 -4.66 8.82 17.94
N PRO A 117 -4.56 8.11 19.10
CA PRO A 117 -4.87 6.68 19.14
C PRO A 117 -6.31 6.35 18.75
N ARG A 118 -7.26 7.20 19.13
CA ARG A 118 -8.68 7.03 18.76
C ARG A 118 -8.89 7.23 17.27
N LEU A 119 -8.26 8.27 16.69
CA LEU A 119 -8.35 8.57 15.27
C LEU A 119 -7.68 7.49 14.40
N LEU A 120 -6.55 6.94 14.85
CA LEU A 120 -5.90 5.81 14.20
C LEU A 120 -6.82 4.59 14.16
N ARG A 121 -7.44 4.24 15.30
CA ARG A 121 -8.40 3.13 15.35
C ARG A 121 -9.62 3.38 14.46
N ALA A 122 -10.09 4.61 14.35
CA ALA A 122 -11.21 4.96 13.47
C ALA A 122 -10.86 4.76 11.99
N GLN A 123 -9.63 5.14 11.56
CA GLN A 123 -9.17 4.85 10.19
C GLN A 123 -9.03 3.35 9.95
N ALA A 124 -8.47 2.60 10.90
CA ALA A 124 -8.33 1.15 10.80
C ALA A 124 -9.70 0.45 10.74
N ALA A 125 -10.67 0.89 11.54
CA ALA A 125 -12.03 0.36 11.52
C ALA A 125 -12.72 0.62 10.17
N LEU A 126 -12.63 1.86 9.65
CA LEU A 126 -13.17 2.19 8.34
C LEU A 126 -12.57 1.31 7.24
N LEU A 127 -11.24 1.16 7.24
CA LEU A 127 -10.56 0.30 6.27
C LEU A 127 -10.98 -1.17 6.42
N GLY A 128 -11.19 -1.65 7.64
CA GLY A 128 -11.69 -2.99 7.92
C GLY A 128 -13.10 -3.24 7.35
N GLU A 129 -14.00 -2.26 7.44
CA GLU A 129 -15.34 -2.33 6.83
C GLU A 129 -15.25 -2.43 5.30
N LEU A 130 -14.35 -1.67 4.67
CA LEU A 130 -14.11 -1.74 3.22
C LEU A 130 -13.50 -3.09 2.82
N ALA A 131 -12.55 -3.58 3.59
CA ALA A 131 -11.86 -4.86 3.36
C ALA A 131 -12.79 -6.07 3.60
N GLY A 132 -13.73 -5.97 4.53
CA GLY A 132 -14.57 -7.06 5.00
C GLY A 132 -13.89 -7.93 6.08
N GLU A 133 -12.78 -7.48 6.62
CA GLU A 133 -12.06 -8.11 7.74
C GLU A 133 -11.35 -7.05 8.59
N ALA A 134 -11.04 -7.39 9.84
CA ALA A 134 -10.39 -6.46 10.75
C ALA A 134 -8.94 -6.15 10.31
N VAL A 135 -8.59 -4.86 10.29
CA VAL A 135 -7.20 -4.43 10.12
C VAL A 135 -6.42 -4.73 11.40
N THR A 136 -5.36 -5.51 11.27
CA THR A 136 -4.53 -5.96 12.40
C THR A 136 -3.11 -5.41 12.37
N SER A 137 -2.69 -4.79 11.27
CA SER A 137 -1.36 -4.23 11.10
C SER A 137 -1.40 -2.78 10.63
N ILE A 138 -0.39 -2.01 11.02
CA ILE A 138 -0.23 -0.60 10.67
C ILE A 138 1.20 -0.32 10.21
N ALA A 139 1.36 0.65 9.32
CA ALA A 139 2.67 1.19 8.90
C ALA A 139 2.60 2.70 8.70
N MET A 140 3.59 3.43 9.19
CA MET A 140 3.70 4.87 9.01
C MET A 140 4.09 5.21 7.58
N HIS A 141 3.38 6.15 6.96
CA HIS A 141 3.74 6.71 5.66
C HIS A 141 4.94 7.66 5.78
N GLN A 142 5.97 7.47 4.95
CA GLN A 142 7.15 8.33 4.84
C GLN A 142 7.85 8.66 6.17
N PRO A 143 8.25 7.69 7.00
CA PRO A 143 8.89 7.96 8.29
C PRO A 143 10.18 8.77 8.14
N GLY A 144 10.92 8.60 7.05
CA GLY A 144 12.14 9.37 6.77
C GLY A 144 11.93 10.88 6.59
N LEU A 145 10.69 11.33 6.29
CA LEU A 145 10.33 12.74 6.16
C LEU A 145 9.63 13.30 7.40
N HIS A 146 8.98 12.45 8.17
CA HIS A 146 8.10 12.89 9.26
C HIS A 146 8.64 12.59 10.67
N GLY A 147 9.83 11.96 10.76
CA GLY A 147 10.50 11.66 12.02
C GLY A 147 10.00 10.36 12.66
N GLU A 148 10.14 10.28 13.98
CA GLU A 148 9.80 9.07 14.73
C GLU A 148 8.31 8.73 14.62
N ASP A 149 8.03 7.43 14.59
CA ASP A 149 6.68 6.90 14.60
C ASP A 149 5.98 7.23 15.93
N PRO A 150 4.90 8.05 15.92
CA PRO A 150 4.21 8.45 17.14
C PRO A 150 3.49 7.28 17.82
N PHE A 151 3.32 6.17 17.14
CA PHE A 151 2.65 4.96 17.63
C PHE A 151 3.62 3.80 17.90
N GLY A 152 4.92 3.97 17.61
CA GLY A 152 5.95 2.97 17.87
C GLY A 152 6.01 2.58 19.35
N GLY A 153 6.12 1.28 19.62
CA GLY A 153 6.18 0.73 20.97
C GLY A 153 4.90 0.90 21.80
N LYS A 154 3.77 1.34 21.21
CA LYS A 154 2.50 1.51 21.92
C LYS A 154 1.58 0.29 21.71
N GLU A 155 1.01 -0.20 22.79
CA GLU A 155 -0.01 -1.27 22.78
C GLU A 155 -1.35 -0.71 22.28
N LEU A 156 -1.52 -0.61 20.98
CA LEU A 156 -2.75 -0.13 20.34
C LEU A 156 -3.64 -1.25 19.78
N GLY A 157 -3.20 -2.51 19.92
CA GLY A 157 -3.88 -3.69 19.38
C GLY A 157 -3.50 -4.01 17.93
N PHE A 158 -2.52 -3.30 17.36
CA PHE A 158 -2.01 -3.51 16.02
C PHE A 158 -0.56 -4.02 16.06
N VAL A 159 -0.20 -4.80 15.04
CA VAL A 159 1.19 -5.06 14.68
C VAL A 159 1.71 -3.82 13.94
N ASN A 160 2.69 -3.14 14.51
CA ASN A 160 3.28 -1.98 13.84
C ASN A 160 4.53 -2.41 13.06
N ALA A 161 4.53 -2.20 11.75
CA ALA A 161 5.61 -2.57 10.85
C ALA A 161 6.96 -1.89 11.15
N TYR A 162 6.94 -0.84 11.99
CA TYR A 162 8.13 -0.11 12.44
C TYR A 162 8.53 -0.40 13.89
N ASP A 163 7.89 -1.35 14.58
CA ASP A 163 8.35 -1.81 15.89
C ASP A 163 9.77 -2.37 15.80
N GLU A 164 10.53 -2.26 16.90
CA GLU A 164 11.93 -2.69 16.95
C GLU A 164 12.15 -4.14 16.52
N ARG A 165 11.20 -5.03 16.78
CA ARG A 165 11.26 -6.43 16.34
C ARG A 165 11.30 -6.58 14.81
N PHE A 166 10.81 -5.60 14.05
CA PHE A 166 10.77 -5.64 12.60
C PHE A 166 11.82 -4.74 11.92
N THR A 167 12.37 -3.78 12.66
CA THR A 167 13.32 -2.80 12.11
C THR A 167 14.74 -2.95 12.65
N ARG A 168 14.91 -3.57 13.84
CA ARG A 168 16.23 -3.80 14.48
C ARG A 168 16.59 -5.27 14.62
N ALA A 169 15.59 -6.12 14.96
CA ALA A 169 15.83 -7.55 15.11
C ALA A 169 15.72 -8.32 13.78
N MET A 170 15.26 -7.66 12.72
CA MET A 170 15.21 -8.18 11.35
C MET A 170 15.99 -7.28 10.40
N THR A 171 16.42 -7.83 9.28
CA THR A 171 16.95 -7.02 8.19
C THR A 171 15.82 -6.38 7.42
N TYR A 172 15.74 -5.06 7.46
CA TYR A 172 14.76 -4.26 6.72
C TYR A 172 15.34 -3.82 5.38
N VAL A 173 14.61 -4.10 4.31
CA VAL A 173 14.96 -3.70 2.95
C VAL A 173 13.75 -3.04 2.30
N SER A 174 13.99 -1.94 1.59
CA SER A 174 12.94 -1.22 0.87
C SER A 174 13.41 -0.75 -0.50
N ASP A 175 12.49 -0.73 -1.46
CA ASP A 175 12.62 -0.10 -2.78
C ASP A 175 12.19 1.38 -2.76
N SER A 176 12.12 1.98 -1.58
CA SER A 176 11.70 3.38 -1.39
C SER A 176 12.49 4.34 -2.29
N CYS A 177 11.79 5.28 -2.90
CA CYS A 177 12.34 6.17 -3.93
C CYS A 177 12.89 5.42 -5.17
N ARG A 178 12.44 4.18 -5.40
CA ARG A 178 12.89 3.33 -6.50
C ARG A 178 14.41 3.15 -6.50
N ALA A 179 14.94 2.86 -5.32
CA ALA A 179 16.38 2.66 -5.12
C ALA A 179 16.65 1.66 -4.01
N TRP A 180 17.58 0.74 -4.27
CA TRP A 180 18.10 -0.19 -3.28
C TRP A 180 19.26 0.48 -2.53
N ARG A 181 19.12 0.62 -1.22
CA ARG A 181 20.12 1.28 -0.37
C ARG A 181 21.00 0.26 0.34
N ASP A 182 22.14 0.72 0.83
CA ASP A 182 23.01 0.00 1.77
C ASP A 182 23.41 -1.42 1.30
N GLY A 183 23.61 -1.59 -0.02
CA GLY A 183 23.97 -2.88 -0.59
C GLY A 183 22.84 -3.90 -0.64
N ALA A 184 21.58 -3.49 -0.40
CA ALA A 184 20.42 -4.36 -0.36
C ALA A 184 20.27 -5.21 -1.64
N TRP A 185 20.46 -4.62 -2.81
CA TRP A 185 20.40 -5.36 -4.08
C TRP A 185 21.43 -6.49 -4.13
N SER A 186 22.68 -6.20 -3.75
CA SER A 186 23.73 -7.22 -3.70
C SER A 186 23.39 -8.34 -2.72
N MET A 187 22.91 -8.01 -1.53
CA MET A 187 22.46 -8.98 -0.54
C MET A 187 21.31 -9.85 -1.07
N LEU A 188 20.25 -9.24 -1.61
CA LEU A 188 19.09 -9.96 -2.15
C LEU A 188 19.47 -10.87 -3.33
N THR A 189 20.55 -10.58 -4.05
CA THR A 189 21.01 -11.33 -5.22
C THR A 189 22.21 -12.23 -4.98
N SER A 190 22.91 -12.13 -3.84
CA SER A 190 24.09 -12.95 -3.50
C SER A 190 23.75 -14.40 -3.19
N GLY A 191 22.55 -14.67 -2.65
CA GLY A 191 22.15 -16.00 -2.18
C GLY A 191 22.37 -16.23 -0.68
N GLU A 192 22.96 -15.29 0.01
CA GLU A 192 23.12 -15.29 1.47
C GLU A 192 22.13 -14.30 2.08
N LEU A 193 20.90 -14.73 2.26
CA LEU A 193 19.85 -13.92 2.87
C LEU A 193 19.90 -14.03 4.40
N PRO A 194 19.59 -12.94 5.14
CA PRO A 194 19.45 -12.99 6.58
C PRO A 194 18.24 -13.81 6.98
N GLN A 195 18.32 -14.58 8.06
CA GLN A 195 17.26 -15.48 8.54
C GLN A 195 15.89 -14.80 8.68
N ARG A 196 15.87 -13.53 9.02
CA ARG A 196 14.66 -12.72 9.17
C ARG A 196 14.77 -11.48 8.30
N LEU A 197 13.91 -11.41 7.32
CA LEU A 197 13.87 -10.32 6.34
C LEU A 197 12.49 -9.64 6.37
N GLN A 198 12.47 -8.32 6.38
CA GLN A 198 11.31 -7.51 6.05
C GLN A 198 11.57 -6.84 4.71
N LEU A 199 10.78 -7.17 3.69
CA LEU A 199 10.87 -6.60 2.35
C LEU A 199 9.68 -5.66 2.11
N ALA A 200 9.94 -4.35 2.08
CA ALA A 200 8.96 -3.30 1.88
C ALA A 200 9.05 -2.77 0.45
N LEU A 201 8.04 -3.06 -0.35
CA LEU A 201 7.98 -2.71 -1.76
C LEU A 201 6.80 -1.76 -2.05
N HIS A 202 6.94 -0.95 -3.08
CA HIS A 202 5.89 -0.04 -3.53
C HIS A 202 5.39 -0.53 -4.89
N PRO A 203 4.13 -0.98 -5.02
CA PRO A 203 3.60 -1.56 -6.26
C PRO A 203 3.78 -0.68 -7.49
N ILE A 204 3.77 0.64 -7.30
CA ILE A 204 3.95 1.61 -8.38
C ILE A 204 5.32 1.55 -9.05
N ASN A 205 6.34 1.06 -8.34
CA ASN A 205 7.69 0.92 -8.88
C ASN A 205 7.80 -0.20 -9.92
N TRP A 206 6.92 -1.20 -9.86
CA TRP A 206 6.99 -2.44 -10.62
C TRP A 206 6.04 -2.43 -11.83
N GLY A 207 6.47 -2.98 -12.96
CA GLY A 207 5.66 -2.99 -14.18
C GLY A 207 6.18 -3.92 -15.26
N GLU A 208 5.56 -3.91 -16.44
CA GLU A 208 5.97 -4.72 -17.58
C GLU A 208 7.38 -4.36 -18.11
N GLY A 209 7.84 -3.16 -17.85
CA GLY A 209 9.18 -2.69 -18.21
C GLY A 209 9.76 -1.80 -17.12
N ASP A 210 11.07 -1.64 -17.19
CA ASP A 210 11.80 -0.76 -16.28
C ASP A 210 11.58 0.71 -16.68
N ARG A 211 10.73 1.41 -15.92
CA ARG A 211 10.39 2.83 -16.11
C ARG A 211 11.19 3.67 -15.12
N ASP A 212 11.65 4.82 -15.52
CA ASP A 212 12.23 5.76 -14.59
C ASP A 212 11.17 6.40 -13.67
N ARG A 213 11.64 7.02 -12.60
CA ARG A 213 10.76 7.64 -11.60
C ARG A 213 9.93 8.78 -12.16
N GLU A 214 10.47 9.54 -13.10
CA GLU A 214 9.76 10.66 -13.73
C GLU A 214 8.61 10.14 -14.59
N ALA A 215 8.82 9.08 -15.36
CA ALA A 215 7.78 8.43 -16.16
C ALA A 215 6.64 7.89 -15.30
N ILE A 216 6.96 7.27 -14.15
CA ILE A 216 5.98 6.77 -13.18
C ILE A 216 5.11 7.91 -12.64
N PHE A 217 5.72 9.00 -12.17
CA PHE A 217 4.95 10.13 -11.63
C PHE A 217 4.18 10.90 -12.72
N ARG A 218 4.66 10.92 -13.94
CA ARG A 218 3.89 11.46 -15.07
C ARG A 218 2.64 10.64 -15.34
N GLU A 219 2.74 9.31 -15.35
CA GLU A 219 1.59 8.40 -15.49
C GLU A 219 0.55 8.62 -14.39
N VAL A 220 0.97 8.71 -13.10
CA VAL A 220 0.08 9.04 -11.98
C VAL A 220 -0.61 10.39 -12.20
N HIS A 221 0.13 11.40 -12.62
CA HIS A 221 -0.43 12.71 -12.87
C HIS A 221 -1.45 12.69 -14.01
N GLU A 222 -1.17 12.00 -15.11
CA GLU A 222 -2.08 11.83 -16.24
C GLU A 222 -3.36 11.08 -15.82
N GLU A 223 -3.25 10.01 -15.01
CA GLU A 223 -4.41 9.31 -14.46
C GLU A 223 -5.29 10.24 -13.60
N LEU A 224 -4.69 11.05 -12.73
CA LEU A 224 -5.41 12.03 -11.89
C LEU A 224 -6.11 13.11 -12.72
N MET A 225 -5.45 13.62 -13.75
CA MET A 225 -6.01 14.64 -14.64
C MET A 225 -7.18 14.08 -15.45
N ALA A 226 -7.06 12.84 -15.94
CA ALA A 226 -8.14 12.17 -16.66
C ALA A 226 -9.36 11.94 -15.76
N ALA A 227 -9.17 11.43 -14.54
CA ALA A 227 -10.26 11.23 -13.57
C ALA A 227 -10.94 12.57 -13.18
N THR A 228 -10.16 13.64 -13.06
CA THR A 228 -10.69 14.98 -12.77
C THR A 228 -11.50 15.52 -13.94
N ALA A 229 -11.06 15.31 -15.19
CA ALA A 229 -11.79 15.73 -16.39
C ALA A 229 -13.12 14.97 -16.52
N GLU A 230 -13.14 13.66 -16.27
CA GLU A 230 -14.35 12.84 -16.27
C GLU A 230 -15.38 13.35 -15.25
N LYS A 231 -14.95 13.58 -14.00
CA LYS A 231 -15.83 14.13 -12.94
C LYS A 231 -16.39 15.52 -13.31
N ARG A 232 -15.58 16.36 -13.95
CA ARG A 232 -16.05 17.66 -14.47
C ARG A 232 -17.15 17.47 -15.51
N ASP A 233 -16.97 16.57 -16.46
CA ASP A 233 -17.91 16.36 -17.55
C ASP A 233 -19.21 15.73 -17.04
N GLU A 234 -19.15 14.82 -16.06
CA GLU A 234 -20.31 14.32 -15.33
C GLU A 234 -21.09 15.44 -14.62
N LEU A 235 -20.37 16.34 -13.91
CA LEU A 235 -21.00 17.48 -13.24
C LEU A 235 -21.68 18.42 -14.22
N LEU A 236 -21.07 18.71 -15.33
CA LEU A 236 -21.65 19.55 -16.39
C LEU A 236 -22.91 18.89 -16.99
N ALA A 237 -22.89 17.59 -17.20
CA ALA A 237 -24.06 16.83 -17.65
C ALA A 237 -25.21 16.86 -16.64
N GLN A 238 -24.93 16.72 -15.36
CA GLN A 238 -25.92 16.83 -14.27
C GLN A 238 -26.54 18.22 -14.22
N ILE A 239 -25.72 19.28 -14.32
CA ILE A 239 -26.21 20.67 -14.34
C ILE A 239 -27.11 20.89 -15.55
N ALA A 240 -26.75 20.43 -16.74
CA ALA A 240 -27.56 20.56 -17.95
C ALA A 240 -28.90 19.84 -17.82
N CYS A 241 -28.88 18.63 -17.23
CA CYS A 241 -30.11 17.87 -16.97
C CYS A 241 -31.07 18.62 -16.01
N HIS A 242 -30.56 19.14 -14.90
CA HIS A 242 -31.37 19.90 -13.93
C HIS A 242 -31.95 21.20 -14.56
N THR A 243 -31.16 21.90 -15.35
CA THR A 243 -31.62 23.10 -16.05
C THR A 243 -32.74 22.77 -17.02
N GLY A 244 -32.62 21.69 -17.77
CA GLY A 244 -33.67 21.24 -18.69
C GLY A 244 -35.00 20.86 -17.98
N VAL A 245 -34.94 20.23 -16.80
CA VAL A 245 -36.11 19.92 -15.97
C VAL A 245 -36.79 21.19 -15.49
N LEU A 246 -36.05 22.15 -14.97
CA LEU A 246 -36.59 23.44 -14.50
C LEU A 246 -37.26 24.25 -15.62
N GLU A 247 -36.68 24.26 -16.82
CA GLU A 247 -37.29 24.92 -17.98
C GLU A 247 -38.58 24.24 -18.44
N HIS A 248 -38.65 22.91 -18.38
CA HIS A 248 -39.86 22.16 -18.72
C HIS A 248 -41.00 22.43 -17.73
N GLU A 249 -40.70 22.42 -16.42
CA GLU A 249 -41.66 22.75 -15.37
C GLU A 249 -42.19 24.18 -15.47
N ALA A 250 -41.31 25.13 -15.81
CA ALA A 250 -41.70 26.53 -16.00
C ALA A 250 -42.60 26.76 -17.22
N ARG A 251 -42.50 25.94 -18.27
CA ARG A 251 -43.36 25.99 -19.47
C ARG A 251 -44.70 25.28 -19.27
N SER A 252 -44.79 24.43 -18.26
CA SER A 252 -45.99 23.63 -17.96
C SER A 252 -46.95 24.30 -16.94
N ARG A 253 -46.56 25.47 -16.43
CA ARG A 253 -47.35 26.35 -15.56
C ARG A 253 -47.88 27.56 -16.37
#